data_4b41e23bd5d98bcb34cb6c811034ec7b
#
_entry.id   4b41e23bd5d98bcb34cb6c811034ec7b
#
_cell.length_a   1.000
_cell.length_b   1.000
_cell.length_c   1.000
_cell.angle_alpha   90.00
_cell.angle_beta   90.00
_cell.angle_gamma   90.00
#
_symmetry.space_group_name_H-M   'P 1'
#
loop_
_entity.id
_entity.type
_entity.pdbx_description
1 polymer ?
#
loop_
_entity_poly.entity_id
_entity_poly.type
_entity_poly.pdbx_seq_one_letter_code
_entity_poly.pdbx_strand_id
1 'polypeptide(L)'
;MNNLNLKNITDNLIDAFINAGNIAKTISKRGVKIQIKKDNTPVTDGDLAVDEILRIKIKSLTPQIPIISEETVSSNIKINEKDKTFWLVDPIDGTRDYIKKKEEYTLNAALIVNANPVLGVVYAPAKERLFFSYGKNLAFEIYNGKKRDLNCKKKNMNEIIGLEHSGITPAEVVNIYKKHKVSRKIKMSSSLKFCILAAGEADI
;
A
#
# COMPACT_ATOMS: atom_id res chain seq x y z
N MET A 1 -10.70 -24.53 -6.14
CA MET A 1 -9.51 -23.86 -5.57
C MET A 1 -9.51 -24.17 -4.08
N ASN A 2 -8.64 -25.09 -3.68
CA ASN A 2 -8.55 -25.53 -2.29
C ASN A 2 -8.09 -24.38 -1.40
N ASN A 3 -8.75 -24.21 -0.27
CA ASN A 3 -8.55 -23.31 0.86
C ASN A 3 -7.18 -22.63 0.93
N LEU A 4 -7.05 -21.46 0.30
CA LEU A 4 -5.93 -20.57 0.57
C LEU A 4 -6.00 -20.19 2.04
N ASN A 5 -5.00 -20.59 2.81
CA ASN A 5 -4.90 -20.15 4.20
C ASN A 5 -4.39 -18.70 4.21
N LEU A 6 -5.32 -17.75 4.03
CA LEU A 6 -5.02 -16.32 3.93
C LEU A 6 -4.24 -15.80 5.16
N LYS A 7 -4.58 -16.30 6.36
CA LYS A 7 -3.86 -15.94 7.57
C LYS A 7 -2.39 -16.35 7.49
N ASN A 8 -2.12 -17.60 7.13
CA ASN A 8 -0.75 -18.09 7.02
C ASN A 8 0.05 -17.36 5.93
N ILE A 9 -0.58 -17.08 4.79
CA ILE A 9 0.04 -16.29 3.71
C ILE A 9 0.41 -14.90 4.25
N THR A 10 -0.52 -14.23 4.93
CA THR A 10 -0.31 -12.88 5.49
C THR A 10 0.81 -12.87 6.52
N ASP A 11 0.78 -13.79 7.48
CA ASP A 11 1.80 -13.89 8.54
C ASP A 11 3.21 -14.06 7.94
N ASN A 12 3.33 -14.84 6.88
CA ASN A 12 4.61 -15.04 6.16
C ASN A 12 5.02 -13.83 5.30
N LEU A 13 4.08 -12.97 4.89
CA LEU A 13 4.40 -11.77 4.12
C LEU A 13 4.89 -10.62 5.01
N ILE A 14 4.45 -10.54 6.26
CA ILE A 14 4.82 -9.46 7.20
C ILE A 14 6.34 -9.29 7.27
N ASP A 15 7.08 -10.36 7.49
CA ASP A 15 8.55 -10.32 7.59
C ASP A 15 9.20 -9.85 6.30
N ALA A 16 8.66 -10.28 5.14
CA ALA A 16 9.17 -9.85 3.85
C ALA A 16 8.94 -8.35 3.61
N PHE A 17 7.78 -7.81 4.01
CA PHE A 17 7.49 -6.38 3.94
C PHE A 17 8.40 -5.56 4.84
N ILE A 18 8.65 -6.02 6.06
CA ILE A 18 9.57 -5.35 6.99
C ILE A 18 10.99 -5.34 6.41
N ASN A 19 11.46 -6.49 5.88
CA ASN A 19 12.76 -6.59 5.23
C ASN A 19 12.86 -5.66 4.02
N ALA A 20 11.90 -5.72 3.10
CA ALA A 20 11.84 -4.85 1.92
C ALA A 20 11.83 -3.36 2.30
N GLY A 21 11.07 -2.98 3.33
CA GLY A 21 11.04 -1.61 3.83
C GLY A 21 12.38 -1.15 4.43
N ASN A 22 13.12 -2.04 5.10
CA ASN A 22 14.46 -1.73 5.59
C ASN A 22 15.46 -1.52 4.44
N ILE A 23 15.35 -2.32 3.38
CA ILE A 23 16.13 -2.11 2.14
C ILE A 23 15.76 -0.78 1.50
N ALA A 24 14.47 -0.47 1.34
CA ALA A 24 14.02 0.82 0.83
C ALA A 24 14.58 1.99 1.65
N LYS A 25 14.50 1.94 2.98
CA LYS A 25 15.09 2.97 3.87
C LYS A 25 16.60 3.12 3.67
N THR A 26 17.31 2.02 3.52
CA THR A 26 18.77 2.01 3.31
C THR A 26 19.13 2.66 1.97
N ILE A 27 18.42 2.31 0.89
CA ILE A 27 18.61 2.88 -0.44
C ILE A 27 18.31 4.39 -0.42
N SER A 28 17.21 4.81 0.19
CA SER A 28 16.85 6.23 0.33
C SER A 28 17.95 7.03 1.05
N LYS A 29 18.52 6.49 2.13
CA LYS A 29 19.61 7.15 2.90
C LYS A 29 20.86 7.37 2.06
N ARG A 30 21.30 6.35 1.32
CA ARG A 30 22.50 6.45 0.46
C ARG A 30 22.31 7.32 -0.80
N GLY A 31 21.06 7.62 -1.15
CA GLY A 31 20.66 8.25 -2.40
C GLY A 31 20.24 7.22 -3.45
N VAL A 32 19.07 7.47 -4.05
CA VAL A 32 18.45 6.60 -5.05
C VAL A 32 19.06 6.80 -6.43
N LYS A 33 19.13 5.74 -7.23
CA LYS A 33 19.40 5.80 -8.66
C LYS A 33 18.06 5.85 -9.39
N ILE A 34 17.87 6.88 -10.21
CA ILE A 34 16.60 7.14 -10.91
C ILE A 34 16.71 6.74 -12.36
N GLN A 35 15.68 6.05 -12.87
CA GLN A 35 15.45 5.81 -14.29
C GLN A 35 14.07 6.34 -14.65
N ILE A 36 13.89 6.74 -15.91
CA ILE A 36 12.59 7.20 -16.41
C ILE A 36 11.98 6.11 -17.29
N LYS A 37 10.78 5.67 -16.95
CA LYS A 37 10.01 4.69 -17.71
C LYS A 37 9.53 5.30 -19.04
N LYS A 38 9.04 4.48 -19.97
CA LYS A 38 8.53 4.94 -21.29
C LYS A 38 7.32 5.88 -21.17
N ASP A 39 6.58 5.80 -20.11
CA ASP A 39 5.43 6.66 -19.78
C ASP A 39 5.81 7.96 -19.04
N ASN A 40 7.11 8.27 -18.96
CA ASN A 40 7.67 9.41 -18.25
C ASN A 40 7.50 9.38 -16.72
N THR A 41 7.18 8.24 -16.13
CA THR A 41 7.19 8.08 -14.67
C THR A 41 8.59 7.65 -14.19
N PRO A 42 9.02 8.10 -12.99
CA PRO A 42 10.29 7.67 -12.43
C PRO A 42 10.17 6.27 -11.81
N VAL A 43 11.23 5.49 -11.93
CA VAL A 43 11.49 4.27 -11.16
C VAL A 43 12.87 4.39 -10.52
N THR A 44 13.05 3.86 -9.32
CA THR A 44 14.33 3.86 -8.62
C THR A 44 14.87 2.45 -8.40
N ASP A 45 16.14 2.37 -8.06
CA ASP A 45 16.74 1.11 -7.58
C ASP A 45 16.09 0.60 -6.28
N GLY A 46 15.38 1.47 -5.54
CA GLY A 46 14.53 1.10 -4.42
C GLY A 46 13.29 0.32 -4.85
N ASP A 47 12.56 0.82 -5.85
CA ASP A 47 11.37 0.16 -6.42
C ASP A 47 11.73 -1.25 -6.90
N LEU A 48 12.82 -1.37 -7.66
CA LEU A 48 13.28 -2.66 -8.22
C LEU A 48 13.69 -3.66 -7.13
N ALA A 49 14.42 -3.20 -6.10
CA ALA A 49 14.86 -4.07 -5.01
C ALA A 49 13.68 -4.55 -4.16
N VAL A 50 12.71 -3.69 -3.89
CA VAL A 50 11.47 -4.05 -3.16
C VAL A 50 10.64 -5.02 -3.99
N ASP A 51 10.46 -4.75 -5.30
CA ASP A 51 9.74 -5.63 -6.21
C ASP A 51 10.30 -7.05 -6.18
N GLU A 52 11.62 -7.19 -6.32
CA GLU A 52 12.28 -8.48 -6.32
C GLU A 52 12.01 -9.27 -5.01
N ILE A 53 12.19 -8.63 -3.86
CA ILE A 53 11.97 -9.26 -2.54
C ILE A 53 10.53 -9.74 -2.40
N LEU A 54 9.55 -8.87 -2.70
CA LEU A 54 8.14 -9.18 -2.55
C LEU A 54 7.71 -10.27 -3.52
N ARG A 55 8.12 -10.21 -4.78
CA ARG A 55 7.79 -11.22 -5.80
C ARG A 55 8.36 -12.58 -5.47
N ILE A 56 9.62 -12.68 -5.04
CA ILE A 56 10.23 -13.95 -4.60
C ILE A 56 9.41 -14.55 -3.47
N LYS A 57 9.07 -13.76 -2.45
CA LYS A 57 8.29 -14.26 -1.32
C LYS A 57 6.89 -14.69 -1.71
N ILE A 58 6.17 -13.87 -2.47
CA ILE A 58 4.81 -14.19 -2.95
C ILE A 58 4.85 -15.48 -3.80
N LYS A 59 5.81 -15.58 -4.71
CA LYS A 59 5.96 -16.77 -5.56
C LYS A 59 6.24 -18.05 -4.75
N SER A 60 7.01 -17.95 -3.67
CA SER A 60 7.26 -19.08 -2.78
C SER A 60 6.01 -19.55 -2.01
N LEU A 61 5.11 -18.64 -1.67
CA LEU A 61 3.88 -18.93 -0.93
C LEU A 61 2.74 -19.41 -1.82
N THR A 62 2.67 -18.88 -3.05
CA THR A 62 1.58 -19.16 -4.00
C THR A 62 2.13 -19.31 -5.42
N PRO A 63 2.92 -20.36 -5.72
CA PRO A 63 3.64 -20.50 -6.99
C PRO A 63 2.73 -20.54 -8.22
N GLN A 64 1.47 -20.94 -8.07
CA GLN A 64 0.48 -21.06 -9.14
C GLN A 64 -0.28 -19.75 -9.42
N ILE A 65 -0.18 -18.74 -8.52
CA ILE A 65 -0.91 -17.48 -8.70
C ILE A 65 0.00 -16.48 -9.43
N PRO A 66 -0.46 -15.90 -10.57
CA PRO A 66 0.33 -14.90 -11.28
C PRO A 66 0.48 -13.62 -10.45
N ILE A 67 1.61 -12.94 -10.65
CA ILE A 67 1.93 -11.67 -9.99
C ILE A 67 1.96 -10.57 -11.05
N ILE A 68 1.19 -9.52 -10.83
CA ILE A 68 1.18 -8.29 -11.61
C ILE A 68 1.83 -7.24 -10.72
N SER A 69 3.01 -6.80 -11.10
CA SER A 69 3.72 -5.72 -10.40
C SER A 69 3.86 -4.50 -11.29
N GLU A 70 3.77 -3.31 -10.73
CA GLU A 70 3.98 -2.06 -11.46
C GLU A 70 5.31 -2.05 -12.22
N GLU A 71 6.37 -2.64 -11.66
CA GLU A 71 7.70 -2.63 -12.25
C GLU A 71 7.93 -3.71 -13.32
N THR A 72 7.07 -4.71 -13.38
CA THR A 72 7.21 -5.84 -14.31
C THR A 72 6.08 -5.95 -15.33
N VAL A 73 5.07 -5.10 -15.25
CA VAL A 73 4.05 -4.99 -16.30
C VAL A 73 4.69 -4.38 -17.53
N SER A 74 5.27 -5.22 -18.40
CA SER A 74 5.38 -4.85 -19.79
C SER A 74 3.96 -4.71 -20.34
N SER A 75 3.71 -3.71 -21.21
CA SER A 75 2.43 -3.39 -21.85
C SER A 75 1.72 -4.56 -22.55
N ASN A 76 2.22 -5.79 -22.44
CA ASN A 76 1.77 -7.01 -23.09
C ASN A 76 1.24 -8.10 -22.13
N ILE A 77 1.18 -7.86 -20.82
CA ILE A 77 0.46 -8.82 -19.94
C ILE A 77 -1.03 -8.63 -20.19
N LYS A 78 -1.56 -9.35 -21.18
CA LYS A 78 -2.99 -9.57 -21.28
C LYS A 78 -3.38 -10.40 -20.06
N ILE A 79 -3.94 -9.75 -19.04
CA ILE A 79 -4.73 -10.47 -18.02
C ILE A 79 -5.82 -11.15 -18.85
N ASN A 80 -5.74 -12.47 -19.01
CA ASN A 80 -6.85 -13.18 -19.59
C ASN A 80 -8.06 -12.91 -18.69
N GLU A 81 -9.20 -12.56 -19.29
CA GLU A 81 -10.46 -12.41 -18.55
C GLU A 81 -10.80 -13.66 -17.70
N LYS A 82 -10.14 -14.78 -17.96
CA LYS A 82 -10.22 -16.04 -17.21
C LYS A 82 -9.37 -16.05 -15.93
N ASP A 83 -8.35 -15.22 -15.83
CA ASP A 83 -7.48 -15.14 -14.66
C ASP A 83 -8.05 -14.19 -13.61
N LYS A 84 -9.16 -14.62 -12.98
CA LYS A 84 -9.83 -13.86 -11.91
C LYS A 84 -9.07 -13.88 -10.58
N THR A 85 -7.88 -14.53 -10.55
CA THR A 85 -7.07 -14.67 -9.34
C THR A 85 -5.62 -14.33 -9.64
N PHE A 86 -5.11 -13.28 -8.98
CA PHE A 86 -3.76 -12.77 -9.18
C PHE A 86 -3.32 -11.91 -8.00
N TRP A 87 -2.03 -11.69 -7.89
CA TRP A 87 -1.45 -10.68 -7.01
C TRP A 87 -1.27 -9.36 -7.74
N LEU A 88 -1.60 -8.26 -7.07
CA LEU A 88 -1.19 -6.91 -7.44
C LEU A 88 -0.09 -6.46 -6.49
N VAL A 89 1.00 -5.95 -7.02
CA VAL A 89 2.12 -5.42 -6.25
C VAL A 89 2.48 -4.03 -6.77
N ASP A 90 2.54 -3.08 -5.85
CA ASP A 90 3.13 -1.76 -6.07
C ASP A 90 4.26 -1.61 -5.07
N PRO A 91 5.51 -1.75 -5.52
CA PRO A 91 6.67 -1.83 -4.63
C PRO A 91 6.89 -0.58 -3.81
N ILE A 92 6.76 0.61 -4.43
CA ILE A 92 6.86 1.90 -3.75
C ILE A 92 5.83 2.88 -4.31
N ASP A 93 4.62 2.88 -3.74
CA ASP A 93 3.65 3.96 -4.01
C ASP A 93 4.16 5.27 -3.39
N GLY A 94 4.22 6.29 -4.22
CA GLY A 94 4.82 7.56 -3.85
C GLY A 94 6.30 7.67 -4.23
N THR A 95 6.75 7.07 -5.33
CA THR A 95 8.15 7.12 -5.84
C THR A 95 8.71 8.54 -5.88
N ARG A 96 7.91 9.53 -6.27
CA ARG A 96 8.35 10.95 -6.28
C ARG A 96 8.67 11.48 -4.88
N ASP A 97 7.92 11.09 -3.87
CA ASP A 97 8.15 11.48 -2.48
C ASP A 97 9.32 10.69 -1.89
N TYR A 98 9.45 9.41 -2.26
CA TYR A 98 10.60 8.59 -1.92
C TYR A 98 11.92 9.17 -2.46
N ILE A 99 11.97 9.62 -3.72
CA ILE A 99 13.11 10.34 -4.32
C ILE A 99 13.46 11.61 -3.52
N LYS A 100 12.44 12.33 -3.06
CA LYS A 100 12.60 13.55 -2.25
C LYS A 100 12.89 13.28 -0.77
N LYS A 101 13.11 12.02 -0.40
CA LYS A 101 13.36 11.57 0.99
C LYS A 101 12.23 11.94 1.95
N LYS A 102 10.99 12.03 1.47
CA LYS A 102 9.83 12.17 2.32
C LYS A 102 9.44 10.81 2.91
N GLU A 103 8.72 10.86 4.03
CA GLU A 103 8.36 9.68 4.82
C GLU A 103 7.03 9.03 4.40
N GLU A 104 6.38 9.54 3.37
CA GLU A 104 5.01 9.19 3.00
C GLU A 104 4.94 8.29 1.76
N TYR A 105 5.81 7.29 1.69
CA TYR A 105 5.74 6.23 0.69
C TYR A 105 5.36 4.91 1.33
N THR A 106 4.75 4.02 0.54
CA THR A 106 4.27 2.73 1.03
C THR A 106 4.63 1.60 0.09
N LEU A 107 4.82 0.41 0.65
CA LEU A 107 4.95 -0.86 -0.07
C LEU A 107 3.58 -1.54 -0.04
N ASN A 108 3.10 -2.06 -1.17
CA ASN A 108 1.74 -2.55 -1.29
C ASN A 108 1.69 -3.91 -1.99
N ALA A 109 0.90 -4.85 -1.46
CA ALA A 109 0.47 -6.03 -2.19
C ALA A 109 -0.96 -6.41 -1.83
N ALA A 110 -1.69 -6.91 -2.82
CA ALA A 110 -3.04 -7.42 -2.65
C ALA A 110 -3.23 -8.73 -3.40
N LEU A 111 -3.91 -9.71 -2.78
CA LEU A 111 -4.39 -10.91 -3.44
C LEU A 111 -5.83 -10.70 -3.88
N ILE A 112 -6.04 -10.83 -5.17
CA ILE A 112 -7.36 -10.77 -5.80
C ILE A 112 -7.80 -12.21 -6.10
N VAL A 113 -9.02 -12.56 -5.68
CA VAL A 113 -9.64 -13.86 -5.97
C VAL A 113 -11.04 -13.62 -6.51
N ASN A 114 -11.33 -14.11 -7.71
CA ASN A 114 -12.60 -13.89 -8.40
C ASN A 114 -12.97 -12.39 -8.47
N ALA A 115 -12.00 -11.57 -8.86
CA ALA A 115 -12.13 -10.11 -8.96
C ALA A 115 -12.45 -9.40 -7.63
N ASN A 116 -12.26 -10.04 -6.48
CA ASN A 116 -12.42 -9.44 -5.17
C ASN A 116 -11.09 -9.43 -4.41
N PRO A 117 -10.72 -8.33 -3.74
CA PRO A 117 -9.58 -8.31 -2.86
C PRO A 117 -9.89 -9.15 -1.60
N VAL A 118 -9.05 -10.15 -1.33
CA VAL A 118 -9.22 -11.06 -0.18
C VAL A 118 -8.11 -10.96 0.86
N LEU A 119 -6.98 -10.38 0.46
CA LEU A 119 -5.84 -10.08 1.33
C LEU A 119 -5.17 -8.82 0.84
N GLY A 120 -4.75 -7.97 1.76
CA GLY A 120 -3.97 -6.76 1.48
C GLY A 120 -2.93 -6.51 2.54
N VAL A 121 -1.76 -6.05 2.12
CA VAL A 121 -0.69 -5.57 3.00
C VAL A 121 -0.21 -4.23 2.48
N VAL A 122 -0.14 -3.25 3.39
CA VAL A 122 0.42 -1.91 3.15
C VAL A 122 1.42 -1.60 4.24
N TYR A 123 2.65 -1.31 3.89
CA TYR A 123 3.69 -0.94 4.85
C TYR A 123 4.24 0.45 4.54
N ALA A 124 4.23 1.34 5.52
CA ALA A 124 4.88 2.65 5.51
C ALA A 124 6.21 2.57 6.28
N PRO A 125 7.35 2.28 5.61
CA PRO A 125 8.59 1.93 6.31
C PRO A 125 9.18 3.07 7.13
N ALA A 126 9.06 4.30 6.66
CA ALA A 126 9.59 5.47 7.36
C ALA A 126 8.80 5.79 8.64
N LYS A 127 7.54 5.35 8.72
CA LYS A 127 6.66 5.52 9.89
C LYS A 127 6.55 4.24 10.72
N GLU A 128 7.19 3.15 10.28
CA GLU A 128 7.17 1.83 10.93
C GLU A 128 5.74 1.32 11.19
N ARG A 129 4.80 1.64 10.29
CA ARG A 129 3.41 1.25 10.36
C ARG A 129 3.08 0.25 9.26
N LEU A 130 2.68 -0.95 9.65
CA LEU A 130 2.29 -2.02 8.74
C LEU A 130 0.81 -2.35 8.95
N PHE A 131 0.03 -2.22 7.88
CA PHE A 131 -1.39 -2.48 7.85
C PHE A 131 -1.67 -3.71 7.00
N PHE A 132 -2.60 -4.57 7.45
CA PHE A 132 -2.96 -5.75 6.67
C PHE A 132 -4.37 -6.22 6.97
N SER A 133 -4.94 -6.90 5.99
CA SER A 133 -6.25 -7.53 6.10
C SER A 133 -6.24 -8.90 5.41
N TYR A 134 -7.06 -9.82 5.91
CA TYR A 134 -7.31 -11.10 5.26
C TYR A 134 -8.73 -11.58 5.57
N GLY A 135 -9.48 -11.93 4.52
CA GLY A 135 -10.87 -12.32 4.67
C GLY A 135 -11.80 -11.16 5.06
N LYS A 136 -12.99 -11.48 5.50
CA LYS A 136 -14.01 -10.48 5.87
C LYS A 136 -13.78 -9.94 7.28
N ASN A 137 -13.85 -8.62 7.43
CA ASN A 137 -13.86 -7.92 8.73
C ASN A 137 -12.61 -8.16 9.60
N LEU A 138 -11.50 -8.56 8.99
CA LEU A 138 -10.23 -8.79 9.68
C LEU A 138 -9.18 -7.83 9.13
N ALA A 139 -9.02 -6.69 9.81
CA ALA A 139 -8.04 -5.68 9.48
C ALA A 139 -7.22 -5.31 10.71
N PHE A 140 -5.92 -5.18 10.53
CA PHE A 140 -4.96 -5.05 11.61
C PHE A 140 -3.87 -4.03 11.27
N GLU A 141 -3.25 -3.52 12.30
CA GLU A 141 -2.01 -2.76 12.22
C GLU A 141 -0.95 -3.36 13.14
N ILE A 142 0.29 -3.34 12.68
CA ILE A 142 1.48 -3.48 13.53
C ILE A 142 2.17 -2.12 13.59
N TYR A 143 2.28 -1.60 14.80
CA TYR A 143 2.96 -0.34 15.09
C TYR A 143 3.77 -0.47 16.37
N ASN A 144 5.05 -0.08 16.35
CA ASN A 144 5.97 -0.27 17.48
C ASN A 144 6.01 -1.72 17.99
N GLY A 145 6.00 -2.70 17.06
CA GLY A 145 6.01 -4.13 17.38
C GLY A 145 4.71 -4.68 17.99
N LYS A 146 3.67 -3.86 18.13
CA LYS A 146 2.38 -4.27 18.69
C LYS A 146 1.33 -4.39 17.61
N LYS A 147 0.66 -5.55 17.55
CA LYS A 147 -0.51 -5.76 16.70
C LYS A 147 -1.76 -5.22 17.37
N ARG A 148 -2.58 -4.50 16.61
CA ARG A 148 -3.91 -4.05 17.03
C ARG A 148 -4.94 -4.29 15.93
N ASP A 149 -6.19 -4.50 16.31
CA ASP A 149 -7.32 -4.54 15.38
C ASP A 149 -7.63 -3.12 14.90
N LEU A 150 -7.93 -2.99 13.60
CA LEU A 150 -8.39 -1.72 13.05
C LEU A 150 -9.90 -1.61 13.18
N ASN A 151 -10.35 -0.46 13.63
CA ASN A 151 -11.78 -0.17 13.80
C ASN A 151 -12.04 1.31 13.54
N CYS A 152 -12.76 1.59 12.46
CA CYS A 152 -13.25 2.94 12.10
C CYS A 152 -14.40 3.39 13.01
N LYS A 153 -14.28 3.31 14.33
CA LYS A 153 -15.30 3.84 15.23
C LYS A 153 -15.27 5.36 15.14
N LYS A 154 -16.45 5.96 14.91
CA LYS A 154 -16.64 7.41 15.02
C LYS A 154 -16.07 7.88 16.36
N LYS A 155 -14.96 8.59 16.31
CA LYS A 155 -14.55 9.48 17.38
C LYS A 155 -15.42 10.73 17.34
N ASN A 156 -15.27 11.59 18.27
CA ASN A 156 -16.02 12.78 18.56
C ASN A 156 -16.60 13.50 17.32
N MET A 157 -17.91 13.69 17.24
CA MET A 157 -18.62 14.37 16.13
C MET A 157 -18.26 15.86 16.01
N ASN A 158 -17.50 16.42 16.94
CA ASN A 158 -17.17 17.83 17.00
C ASN A 158 -15.97 18.21 16.11
N GLU A 159 -15.15 17.26 15.67
CA GLU A 159 -14.03 17.48 14.77
C GLU A 159 -14.08 16.44 13.65
N ILE A 160 -14.17 16.88 12.40
CA ILE A 160 -14.08 16.03 11.22
C ILE A 160 -12.76 16.30 10.52
N ILE A 161 -11.94 15.28 10.41
CA ILE A 161 -10.61 15.34 9.82
C ILE A 161 -10.64 14.79 8.39
N GLY A 162 -10.29 15.65 7.42
CA GLY A 162 -10.13 15.27 6.01
C GLY A 162 -8.67 14.99 5.64
N LEU A 163 -8.44 13.99 4.78
CA LEU A 163 -7.13 13.72 4.20
C LEU A 163 -7.04 14.29 2.79
N GLU A 164 -6.05 15.13 2.55
CA GLU A 164 -5.80 15.72 1.24
C GLU A 164 -4.54 15.13 0.60
N HIS A 165 -4.54 15.04 -0.72
CA HIS A 165 -3.30 14.79 -1.46
C HIS A 165 -2.31 15.97 -1.23
N SER A 166 -1.02 15.71 -1.30
CA SER A 166 0.03 16.73 -1.11
C SER A 166 0.05 17.82 -2.19
N GLY A 167 -0.63 17.59 -3.34
CA GLY A 167 -0.79 18.56 -4.43
C GLY A 167 -1.99 19.50 -4.27
N ILE A 168 -2.52 19.98 -5.40
CA ILE A 168 -3.71 20.81 -5.46
C ILE A 168 -4.94 19.92 -5.22
N THR A 169 -5.80 20.33 -4.28
CA THR A 169 -7.04 19.61 -3.99
C THR A 169 -8.09 19.96 -5.06
N PRO A 170 -8.67 18.97 -5.77
CA PRO A 170 -9.72 19.20 -6.75
C PRO A 170 -10.96 19.90 -6.15
N ALA A 171 -11.66 20.68 -6.95
CA ALA A 171 -12.83 21.44 -6.51
C ALA A 171 -13.94 20.53 -5.95
N GLU A 172 -14.11 19.35 -6.52
CA GLU A 172 -15.06 18.32 -6.08
C GLU A 172 -14.77 17.89 -4.65
N VAL A 173 -13.50 17.64 -4.33
CA VAL A 173 -13.06 17.26 -2.96
C VAL A 173 -13.28 18.41 -1.99
N VAL A 174 -12.99 19.65 -2.40
CA VAL A 174 -13.27 20.84 -1.59
C VAL A 174 -14.76 20.94 -1.27
N ASN A 175 -15.63 20.66 -2.24
CA ASN A 175 -17.09 20.66 -2.04
C ASN A 175 -17.55 19.57 -1.07
N ILE A 176 -16.96 18.36 -1.15
CA ILE A 176 -17.21 17.27 -0.19
C ILE A 176 -16.83 17.74 1.23
N TYR A 177 -15.67 18.34 1.40
CA TYR A 177 -15.22 18.85 2.70
C TYR A 177 -16.15 19.91 3.28
N LYS A 178 -16.63 20.84 2.45
CA LYS A 178 -17.62 21.84 2.86
C LYS A 178 -18.93 21.17 3.30
N LYS A 179 -19.45 20.24 2.48
CA LYS A 179 -20.69 19.50 2.75
C LYS A 179 -20.63 18.76 4.09
N HIS A 180 -19.49 18.11 4.37
CA HIS A 180 -19.29 17.33 5.60
C HIS A 180 -18.70 18.15 6.76
N LYS A 181 -18.57 19.48 6.62
CA LYS A 181 -18.06 20.38 7.67
C LYS A 181 -16.68 19.95 8.20
N VAL A 182 -15.78 19.53 7.30
CA VAL A 182 -14.41 19.17 7.66
C VAL A 182 -13.75 20.35 8.36
N SER A 183 -13.33 20.15 9.60
CA SER A 183 -12.77 21.21 10.47
C SER A 183 -11.23 21.24 10.40
N ARG A 184 -10.60 20.12 10.13
CA ARG A 184 -9.15 19.98 9.99
C ARG A 184 -8.79 19.17 8.77
N LYS A 185 -7.71 19.57 8.09
CA LYS A 185 -7.20 18.87 6.92
C LYS A 185 -5.74 18.46 7.15
N ILE A 186 -5.42 17.24 6.75
CA ILE A 186 -4.07 16.69 6.83
C ILE A 186 -3.64 16.33 5.41
N LYS A 187 -2.53 16.91 4.94
CA LYS A 187 -1.92 16.54 3.66
C LYS A 187 -1.11 15.27 3.83
N MET A 188 -1.32 14.32 2.94
CA MET A 188 -0.64 13.03 2.97
C MET A 188 -0.55 12.43 1.56
N SER A 189 0.56 11.77 1.28
CA SER A 189 0.80 11.06 0.02
C SER A 189 0.50 9.57 0.15
N SER A 190 0.60 8.85 -0.96
CA SER A 190 0.51 7.40 -1.12
C SER A 190 -0.78 6.74 -0.61
N SER A 191 -0.82 5.43 -0.62
CA SER A 191 -1.92 4.61 -0.07
C SER A 191 -2.02 4.69 1.46
N LEU A 192 -1.05 5.31 2.14
CA LEU A 192 -1.10 5.54 3.58
C LEU A 192 -2.39 6.26 4.01
N LYS A 193 -2.95 7.14 3.17
CA LYS A 193 -4.24 7.81 3.43
C LYS A 193 -5.36 6.83 3.77
N PHE A 194 -5.48 5.77 2.97
CA PHE A 194 -6.52 4.75 3.19
C PHE A 194 -6.32 4.00 4.50
N CYS A 195 -5.05 3.77 4.88
CA CYS A 195 -4.69 3.12 6.13
C CYS A 195 -5.03 3.98 7.35
N ILE A 196 -4.80 5.29 7.27
CA ILE A 196 -5.13 6.26 8.32
C ILE A 196 -6.66 6.35 8.53
N LEU A 197 -7.44 6.33 7.42
CA LEU A 197 -8.90 6.20 7.51
C LEU A 197 -9.31 4.90 8.18
N ALA A 198 -8.74 3.76 7.75
CA ALA A 198 -9.02 2.45 8.34
C ALA A 198 -8.65 2.38 9.83
N ALA A 199 -7.64 3.12 10.26
CA ALA A 199 -7.23 3.24 11.66
C ALA A 199 -8.14 4.16 12.50
N GLY A 200 -9.10 4.86 11.86
CA GLY A 200 -9.97 5.82 12.53
C GLY A 200 -9.25 7.08 13.00
N GLU A 201 -8.13 7.43 12.35
CA GLU A 201 -7.34 8.64 12.65
C GLU A 201 -7.75 9.83 11.78
N ALA A 202 -8.57 9.60 10.77
CA ALA A 202 -9.25 10.59 9.94
C ALA A 202 -10.65 10.08 9.56
N ASP A 203 -11.49 10.95 9.01
CA ASP A 203 -12.91 10.68 8.77
C ASP A 203 -13.27 10.68 7.28
N ILE A 204 -12.55 11.43 6.45
CA ILE A 204 -12.79 11.60 5.00
C ILE A 204 -11.47 11.64 4.25
#